data_f6168552cebf307182f93e59567e9d2a
#
_entry.id   f6168552cebf307182f93e59567e9d2a
#
_cell.length_a   1.000
_cell.length_b   1.000
_cell.length_c   1.000
_cell.angle_alpha   90.00
_cell.angle_beta   90.00
_cell.angle_gamma   90.00
#
_symmetry.space_group_name_H-M   'P 1'
#
loop_
_entity.id
_entity.type
_entity.pdbx_description
1 polymer ?
#
loop_
_entity_poly.entity_id
_entity_poly.type
_entity_poly.pdbx_seq_one_letter_code
_entity_poly.pdbx_strand_id
1 'polypeptide(L)'
;MSIKLFLLIFLAVILAIALMAGMMMLRSMFMATRGRKIAAYPDPRKALVVLDIQEGYTGTATRQPVTRPPTSGMLFIVNSLIEKATESGMEVAYIRQVFSNNLFVRLHGGRRQGRVIIDRRIKMINDNDFEKNRTDAFSSRQFEQFLIDKHVNELYLVGVDAAYCIYYTALGALNRGYKVAVIADAVMSRKKMADVLERYKRKGIEVVTSEELLSMV
;
A
#
# COMPACT_ATOMS: atom_id res chain seq x y z
N MET A 1 1.56 32.55 42.30
CA MET A 1 0.76 31.89 41.26
C MET A 1 -0.23 30.97 41.97
N SER A 2 -1.53 31.11 41.69
CA SER A 2 -2.55 30.23 42.34
C SER A 2 -2.36 28.78 41.91
N ILE A 3 -2.52 27.82 42.83
CA ILE A 3 -2.44 26.39 42.54
C ILE A 3 -3.39 26.01 41.36
N LYS A 4 -4.56 26.64 41.30
CA LYS A 4 -5.53 26.45 40.21
C LYS A 4 -4.93 26.87 38.83
N LEU A 5 -4.24 27.98 38.76
CA LEU A 5 -3.61 28.46 37.55
C LEU A 5 -2.47 27.53 37.12
N PHE A 6 -1.67 27.04 38.07
CA PHE A 6 -0.61 26.06 37.78
C PHE A 6 -1.18 24.75 37.23
N LEU A 7 -2.25 24.21 37.84
CA LEU A 7 -2.92 22.99 37.35
C LEU A 7 -3.51 23.16 35.94
N LEU A 8 -4.11 24.33 35.68
CA LEU A 8 -4.63 24.64 34.33
C LEU A 8 -3.56 24.68 33.27
N ILE A 9 -2.44 25.37 33.56
CA ILE A 9 -1.29 25.42 32.64
C ILE A 9 -0.70 24.03 32.41
N PHE A 10 -0.53 23.25 33.47
CA PHE A 10 0.01 21.88 33.39
C PHE A 10 -0.89 20.99 32.53
N LEU A 11 -2.21 21.03 32.74
CA LEU A 11 -3.18 20.27 31.94
C LEU A 11 -3.16 20.71 30.46
N ALA A 12 -3.06 22.01 30.18
CA ALA A 12 -3.00 22.54 28.83
C ALA A 12 -1.72 22.07 28.10
N VAL A 13 -0.58 22.03 28.80
CA VAL A 13 0.69 21.52 28.25
C VAL A 13 0.58 20.02 27.92
N ILE A 14 0.03 19.21 28.82
CA ILE A 14 -0.18 17.77 28.55
C ILE A 14 -1.08 17.57 27.33
N LEU A 15 -2.18 18.31 27.25
CA LEU A 15 -3.10 18.23 26.11
C LEU A 15 -2.40 18.62 24.79
N ALA A 16 -1.61 19.69 24.80
CA ALA A 16 -0.85 20.13 23.64
C ALA A 16 0.16 19.06 23.17
N ILE A 17 0.89 18.45 24.12
CA ILE A 17 1.82 17.34 23.81
C ILE A 17 1.07 16.13 23.24
N ALA A 18 -0.07 15.75 23.81
CA ALA A 18 -0.87 14.64 23.34
C ALA A 18 -1.43 14.89 21.92
N LEU A 19 -1.91 16.11 21.64
CA LEU A 19 -2.38 16.52 20.32
C LEU A 19 -1.24 16.51 19.29
N MET A 20 -0.08 17.03 19.67
CA MET A 20 1.09 17.03 18.79
C MET A 20 1.57 15.61 18.49
N ALA A 21 1.65 14.73 19.48
CA ALA A 21 2.01 13.33 19.30
C ALA A 21 0.99 12.59 18.42
N GLY A 22 -0.30 12.82 18.62
CA GLY A 22 -1.38 12.27 17.79
C GLY A 22 -1.26 12.74 16.33
N MET A 23 -1.00 14.01 16.11
CA MET A 23 -0.79 14.59 14.77
C MET A 23 0.46 14.04 14.09
N MET A 24 1.57 13.89 14.82
CA MET A 24 2.79 13.26 14.30
C MET A 24 2.57 11.80 13.93
N MET A 25 1.86 11.04 14.76
CA MET A 25 1.50 9.65 14.50
C MET A 25 0.63 9.54 13.24
N LEU A 26 -0.43 10.35 13.13
CA LEU A 26 -1.31 10.37 11.97
C LEU A 26 -0.53 10.74 10.71
N ARG A 27 0.31 11.77 10.76
CA ARG A 27 1.16 12.18 9.65
C ARG A 27 2.11 11.06 9.21
N SER A 28 2.70 10.31 10.15
CA SER A 28 3.62 9.22 9.84
C SER A 28 2.95 8.06 9.10
N MET A 29 1.64 7.85 9.30
CA MET A 29 0.88 6.83 8.58
C MET A 29 0.71 7.15 7.09
N PHE A 30 0.66 8.44 6.74
CA PHE A 30 0.44 8.95 5.39
C PHE A 30 1.69 9.59 4.77
N MET A 31 2.85 9.05 5.09
CA MET A 31 4.12 9.48 4.50
C MET A 31 4.82 8.31 3.82
N ALA A 32 5.38 8.58 2.64
CA ALA A 32 6.28 7.65 1.99
C ALA A 32 7.54 7.46 2.85
N THR A 33 7.93 6.23 3.04
CA THR A 33 9.14 5.89 3.77
C THR A 33 10.40 6.25 2.97
N ARG A 34 11.50 6.42 3.68
CA ARG A 34 12.82 6.55 3.07
C ARG A 34 13.65 5.33 3.44
N GLY A 35 14.49 4.88 2.53
CA GLY A 35 15.36 3.73 2.72
C GLY A 35 16.67 3.90 1.96
N ARG A 36 17.54 2.88 2.05
CA ARG A 36 18.76 2.83 1.25
C ARG A 36 18.39 2.74 -0.23
N LYS A 37 19.15 3.39 -1.09
CA LYS A 37 19.02 3.19 -2.54
C LYS A 37 19.39 1.75 -2.89
N ILE A 38 18.65 1.17 -3.83
CA ILE A 38 18.99 -0.16 -4.37
C ILE A 38 20.34 -0.12 -5.09
N ALA A 39 21.03 -1.25 -5.08
CA ALA A 39 22.24 -1.42 -5.85
C ALA A 39 21.92 -1.52 -7.36
N ALA A 40 22.93 -1.30 -8.21
CA ALA A 40 22.84 -1.72 -9.59
C ALA A 40 23.01 -3.24 -9.65
N TYR A 41 21.98 -3.95 -10.12
CA TYR A 41 22.03 -5.39 -10.27
C TYR A 41 22.51 -5.77 -11.68
N PRO A 42 23.40 -6.78 -11.83
CA PRO A 42 23.82 -7.28 -13.14
C PRO A 42 22.65 -7.87 -13.95
N ASP A 43 21.75 -8.56 -13.25
CA ASP A 43 20.53 -9.17 -13.82
C ASP A 43 19.31 -8.66 -13.00
N PRO A 44 18.81 -7.46 -13.36
CA PRO A 44 17.71 -6.85 -12.61
C PRO A 44 16.38 -7.52 -12.97
N ARG A 45 15.56 -7.79 -11.95
CA ARG A 45 14.23 -8.40 -12.09
C ARG A 45 13.12 -7.37 -11.92
N LYS A 46 11.95 -7.74 -12.43
CA LYS A 46 10.70 -7.00 -12.28
C LYS A 46 9.83 -7.68 -11.23
N ALA A 47 8.97 -6.91 -10.55
CA ALA A 47 7.97 -7.48 -9.64
C ALA A 47 6.59 -6.86 -9.85
N LEU A 48 5.57 -7.70 -9.86
CA LEU A 48 4.17 -7.32 -9.71
C LEU A 48 3.83 -7.30 -8.21
N VAL A 49 3.36 -6.15 -7.71
CA VAL A 49 3.01 -5.97 -6.30
C VAL A 49 1.51 -5.76 -6.18
N VAL A 50 0.83 -6.73 -5.58
CA VAL A 50 -0.62 -6.73 -5.35
C VAL A 50 -0.90 -6.15 -3.96
N LEU A 51 -1.44 -4.93 -3.90
CA LEU A 51 -1.62 -4.16 -2.67
C LEU A 51 -3.06 -4.18 -2.16
N ASP A 52 -3.23 -4.60 -0.91
CA ASP A 52 -4.43 -4.42 -0.09
C ASP A 52 -5.74 -4.94 -0.72
N ILE A 53 -5.66 -5.91 -1.63
CA ILE A 53 -6.83 -6.63 -2.11
C ILE A 53 -7.23 -7.65 -1.04
N GLN A 54 -7.99 -7.18 -0.07
CA GLN A 54 -8.36 -7.93 1.13
C GLN A 54 -9.88 -8.01 1.30
N GLU A 55 -10.39 -9.08 1.93
CA GLU A 55 -11.81 -9.27 2.21
C GLU A 55 -12.47 -8.07 2.89
N GLY A 56 -11.71 -7.33 3.70
CA GLY A 56 -12.17 -6.12 4.36
C GLY A 56 -12.33 -4.90 3.47
N TYR A 57 -11.75 -4.89 2.26
CA TYR A 57 -11.74 -3.76 1.34
C TYR A 57 -12.48 -4.05 0.04
N THR A 58 -12.25 -5.21 -0.54
CA THR A 58 -12.78 -5.62 -1.83
C THR A 58 -13.78 -6.76 -1.73
N GLY A 59 -13.82 -7.49 -0.61
CA GLY A 59 -14.67 -8.66 -0.39
C GLY A 59 -16.17 -8.34 -0.49
N THR A 60 -16.95 -9.33 -0.89
CA THR A 60 -18.40 -9.21 -1.10
C THR A 60 -19.20 -8.95 0.18
N ALA A 61 -18.67 -9.34 1.34
CA ALA A 61 -19.31 -9.17 2.65
C ALA A 61 -18.93 -7.86 3.36
N THR A 62 -18.12 -7.00 2.75
CA THR A 62 -17.71 -5.76 3.39
C THR A 62 -18.83 -4.72 3.43
N ARG A 63 -19.11 -4.17 4.61
CA ARG A 63 -20.12 -3.11 4.80
C ARG A 63 -19.67 -1.74 4.31
N GLN A 64 -18.36 -1.55 4.14
CA GLN A 64 -17.76 -0.29 3.67
C GLN A 64 -16.64 -0.63 2.68
N PRO A 65 -16.98 -1.02 1.45
CA PRO A 65 -15.97 -1.27 0.45
C PRO A 65 -15.17 0.02 0.21
N VAL A 66 -13.85 -0.10 0.08
CA VAL A 66 -12.99 1.02 -0.32
C VAL A 66 -13.37 1.47 -1.73
N THR A 67 -13.98 0.58 -2.46
CA THR A 67 -14.45 0.78 -3.84
C THR A 67 -15.94 0.51 -3.91
N ARG A 68 -16.67 1.28 -4.72
CA ARG A 68 -18.03 0.92 -5.11
C ARG A 68 -17.96 -0.22 -6.14
N PRO A 69 -18.83 -1.25 -6.07
CA PRO A 69 -18.85 -2.31 -7.08
C PRO A 69 -18.98 -1.74 -8.50
N PRO A 70 -18.41 -2.43 -9.52
CA PRO A 70 -17.96 -3.80 -9.47
C PRO A 70 -16.43 -3.91 -9.39
N THR A 71 -15.91 -4.46 -8.30
CA THR A 71 -14.50 -4.86 -8.19
C THR A 71 -14.15 -6.05 -9.09
N SER A 72 -15.14 -6.77 -9.61
CA SER A 72 -14.95 -7.99 -10.39
C SER A 72 -14.07 -7.78 -11.64
N GLY A 73 -14.27 -6.69 -12.37
CA GLY A 73 -13.45 -6.38 -13.56
C GLY A 73 -11.98 -6.15 -13.20
N MET A 74 -11.73 -5.34 -12.16
CA MET A 74 -10.36 -5.12 -11.68
C MET A 74 -9.71 -6.43 -11.19
N LEU A 75 -10.43 -7.26 -10.44
CA LEU A 75 -9.89 -8.53 -9.93
C LEU A 75 -9.60 -9.52 -11.07
N PHE A 76 -10.39 -9.52 -12.13
CA PHE A 76 -10.11 -10.29 -13.34
C PHE A 76 -8.79 -9.84 -13.98
N ILE A 77 -8.60 -8.54 -14.17
CA ILE A 77 -7.35 -7.96 -14.71
C ILE A 77 -6.16 -8.32 -13.81
N VAL A 78 -6.29 -8.13 -12.48
CA VAL A 78 -5.22 -8.47 -11.53
C VAL A 78 -4.82 -9.94 -11.62
N ASN A 79 -5.78 -10.86 -11.70
CA ASN A 79 -5.50 -12.29 -11.84
C ASN A 79 -4.80 -12.61 -13.16
N SER A 80 -5.22 -12.00 -14.28
CA SER A 80 -4.54 -12.16 -15.57
C SER A 80 -3.09 -11.63 -15.53
N LEU A 81 -2.87 -10.51 -14.83
CA LEU A 81 -1.52 -9.96 -14.62
C LEU A 81 -0.65 -10.88 -13.74
N ILE A 82 -1.23 -11.51 -12.70
CA ILE A 82 -0.53 -12.48 -11.85
C ILE A 82 -0.08 -13.69 -12.69
N GLU A 83 -0.97 -14.25 -13.48
CA GLU A 83 -0.68 -15.38 -14.37
C GLU A 83 0.45 -15.01 -15.34
N LYS A 84 0.33 -13.88 -16.02
CA LYS A 84 1.33 -13.44 -17.00
C LYS A 84 2.68 -13.07 -16.37
N ALA A 85 2.68 -12.41 -15.22
CA ALA A 85 3.89 -12.13 -14.46
C ALA A 85 4.66 -13.41 -14.13
N THR A 86 3.93 -14.48 -13.76
CA THR A 86 4.53 -15.78 -13.48
C THR A 86 5.14 -16.42 -14.73
N GLU A 87 4.41 -16.41 -15.84
CA GLU A 87 4.89 -16.95 -17.11
C GLU A 87 6.16 -16.26 -17.61
N SER A 88 6.27 -14.95 -17.41
CA SER A 88 7.42 -14.14 -17.79
C SER A 88 8.55 -14.09 -16.77
N GLY A 89 8.45 -14.85 -15.68
CA GLY A 89 9.49 -14.91 -14.65
C GLY A 89 9.60 -13.68 -13.76
N MET A 90 8.60 -12.81 -13.76
CA MET A 90 8.50 -11.72 -12.78
C MET A 90 8.24 -12.26 -11.38
N GLU A 91 8.77 -11.59 -10.36
CA GLU A 91 8.37 -11.85 -8.98
C GLU A 91 6.94 -11.34 -8.74
N VAL A 92 6.15 -12.07 -7.94
CA VAL A 92 4.83 -11.63 -7.50
C VAL A 92 4.82 -11.54 -5.98
N ALA A 93 4.43 -10.39 -5.46
CA ALA A 93 4.32 -10.13 -4.02
C ALA A 93 2.92 -9.62 -3.67
N TYR A 94 2.37 -10.14 -2.57
CA TYR A 94 1.09 -9.74 -2.02
C TYR A 94 1.31 -8.92 -0.74
N ILE A 95 0.66 -7.78 -0.64
CA ILE A 95 0.80 -6.88 0.51
C ILE A 95 -0.54 -6.75 1.22
N ARG A 96 -0.55 -6.98 2.53
CA ARG A 96 -1.72 -6.82 3.39
C ARG A 96 -1.53 -5.67 4.37
N GLN A 97 -2.53 -4.80 4.47
CA GLN A 97 -2.61 -3.81 5.53
C GLN A 97 -3.05 -4.47 6.83
N VAL A 98 -2.17 -4.47 7.83
CA VAL A 98 -2.46 -4.91 9.18
C VAL A 98 -2.39 -3.71 10.11
N PHE A 99 -3.50 -3.36 10.77
CA PHE A 99 -3.47 -2.32 11.78
C PHE A 99 -2.84 -2.86 13.05
N SER A 100 -1.76 -2.23 13.50
CA SER A 100 -1.08 -2.57 14.74
C SER A 100 -2.08 -2.74 15.91
N ASN A 101 -1.89 -3.79 16.70
CA ASN A 101 -2.75 -4.22 17.80
C ASN A 101 -2.57 -3.34 19.07
N ASN A 102 -2.47 -2.00 18.89
CA ASN A 102 -2.40 -1.06 19.99
C ASN A 102 -3.77 -0.90 20.67
N LEU A 103 -3.74 -0.46 21.92
CA LEU A 103 -4.93 -0.29 22.78
C LEU A 103 -6.05 0.51 22.10
N PHE A 104 -5.69 1.52 21.30
CA PHE A 104 -6.63 2.37 20.57
C PHE A 104 -7.43 1.59 19.52
N VAL A 105 -6.77 0.69 18.77
CA VAL A 105 -7.42 -0.18 17.78
C VAL A 105 -8.30 -1.22 18.46
N ARG A 106 -7.88 -1.73 19.62
CA ARG A 106 -8.70 -2.67 20.45
C ARG A 106 -9.96 -2.01 20.97
N LEU A 107 -9.89 -0.76 21.44
CA LEU A 107 -11.03 -0.03 22.00
C LEU A 107 -12.03 0.43 20.93
N HIS A 108 -11.57 0.75 19.71
CA HIS A 108 -12.41 1.32 18.65
C HIS A 108 -12.71 0.38 17.48
N GLY A 109 -12.09 -0.79 17.42
CA GLY A 109 -12.17 -1.66 16.24
C GLY A 109 -12.15 -3.17 16.48
N GLY A 110 -12.33 -3.64 17.67
CA GLY A 110 -12.04 -4.97 18.22
C GLY A 110 -12.58 -6.24 17.54
N ARG A 111 -13.04 -6.23 16.28
CA ARG A 111 -13.46 -7.45 15.54
C ARG A 111 -13.09 -7.40 14.06
N ARG A 112 -11.83 -7.14 13.74
CA ARG A 112 -11.41 -6.98 12.34
C ARG A 112 -10.48 -8.07 11.79
N GLN A 113 -10.28 -9.20 12.48
CA GLN A 113 -9.39 -10.27 12.00
C GLN A 113 -9.78 -10.80 10.60
N GLY A 114 -11.08 -10.95 10.30
CA GLY A 114 -11.52 -11.37 8.96
C GLY A 114 -11.28 -10.36 7.83
N ARG A 115 -10.82 -9.14 8.13
CA ARG A 115 -10.53 -8.11 7.13
C ARG A 115 -9.08 -8.10 6.64
N VAL A 116 -8.22 -8.87 7.30
CA VAL A 116 -6.77 -8.89 7.05
C VAL A 116 -6.39 -9.90 5.99
N ILE A 117 -7.24 -10.89 5.70
CA ILE A 117 -6.96 -11.93 4.71
C ILE A 117 -7.11 -11.38 3.28
N ILE A 118 -6.30 -11.88 2.38
CA ILE A 118 -6.40 -11.60 0.94
C ILE A 118 -7.80 -12.02 0.45
N ASP A 119 -8.36 -11.25 -0.47
CA ASP A 119 -9.65 -11.56 -1.10
C ASP A 119 -9.57 -12.91 -1.81
N ARG A 120 -10.48 -13.83 -1.47
CA ARG A 120 -10.49 -15.21 -1.96
C ARG A 120 -10.59 -15.34 -3.48
N ARG A 121 -10.97 -14.28 -4.16
CA ARG A 121 -11.02 -14.22 -5.63
C ARG A 121 -9.66 -13.97 -6.27
N ILE A 122 -8.64 -13.60 -5.48
CA ILE A 122 -7.26 -13.48 -5.97
C ILE A 122 -6.62 -14.87 -6.03
N LYS A 123 -6.08 -15.20 -7.19
CA LYS A 123 -5.34 -16.44 -7.43
C LYS A 123 -3.90 -16.24 -6.95
N MET A 124 -3.65 -16.55 -5.67
CA MET A 124 -2.28 -16.54 -5.16
C MET A 124 -1.49 -17.71 -5.78
N ILE A 125 -0.33 -17.41 -6.30
CA ILE A 125 0.56 -18.38 -6.99
C ILE A 125 1.78 -18.77 -6.14
N ASN A 126 2.02 -18.06 -5.07
CA ASN A 126 3.12 -18.26 -4.13
C ASN A 126 2.76 -17.70 -2.75
N ASP A 127 3.64 -17.92 -1.78
CA ASP A 127 3.48 -17.47 -0.38
C ASP A 127 4.23 -16.15 -0.09
N ASN A 128 4.55 -15.35 -1.10
CA ASN A 128 5.19 -14.04 -0.93
C ASN A 128 4.19 -13.00 -0.43
N ASP A 129 3.70 -13.18 0.78
CA ASP A 129 2.66 -12.39 1.44
C ASP A 129 3.25 -11.61 2.62
N PHE A 130 3.18 -10.29 2.55
CA PHE A 130 3.83 -9.38 3.49
C PHE A 130 2.83 -8.47 4.17
N GLU A 131 3.02 -8.27 5.48
CA GLU A 131 2.21 -7.36 6.27
C GLU A 131 2.85 -5.97 6.33
N LYS A 132 2.04 -4.93 6.13
CA LYS A 132 2.41 -3.54 6.38
C LYS A 132 1.51 -2.90 7.43
N ASN A 133 2.06 -1.97 8.19
CA ASN A 133 1.35 -1.22 9.23
C ASN A 133 1.14 0.27 8.90
N ARG A 134 1.64 0.74 7.76
CA ARG A 134 1.45 2.10 7.21
C ARG A 134 0.88 2.01 5.80
N THR A 135 0.52 3.15 5.22
CA THR A 135 0.06 3.22 3.82
C THR A 135 1.12 2.80 2.82
N ASP A 136 2.41 3.01 3.12
CA ASP A 136 3.53 2.59 2.29
C ASP A 136 3.93 1.14 2.59
N ALA A 137 4.02 0.29 1.55
CA ALA A 137 4.42 -1.11 1.68
C ALA A 137 5.85 -1.29 2.20
N PHE A 138 6.74 -0.34 1.95
CA PHE A 138 8.09 -0.34 2.50
C PHE A 138 8.15 -0.09 4.01
N SER A 139 7.03 0.06 4.70
CA SER A 139 6.95 -0.10 6.15
C SER A 139 7.12 -1.56 6.60
N SER A 140 6.99 -2.52 5.70
CA SER A 140 7.36 -3.93 5.87
C SER A 140 8.83 -4.15 5.52
N ARG A 141 9.66 -4.45 6.52
CA ARG A 141 11.07 -4.79 6.28
C ARG A 141 11.23 -6.09 5.51
N GLN A 142 10.32 -7.04 5.71
CA GLN A 142 10.33 -8.33 5.02
C GLN A 142 10.07 -8.14 3.52
N PHE A 143 9.15 -7.27 3.14
CA PHE A 143 8.90 -6.92 1.75
C PHE A 143 10.12 -6.22 1.11
N GLU A 144 10.71 -5.24 1.80
CA GLU A 144 11.91 -4.55 1.30
C GLU A 144 13.06 -5.53 1.10
N GLN A 145 13.30 -6.43 2.05
CA GLN A 145 14.35 -7.46 1.96
C GLN A 145 14.09 -8.45 0.83
N PHE A 146 12.85 -8.90 0.66
CA PHE A 146 12.45 -9.75 -0.46
C PHE A 146 12.82 -9.13 -1.82
N LEU A 147 12.52 -7.86 -2.03
CA LEU A 147 12.85 -7.16 -3.28
C LEU A 147 14.38 -7.10 -3.51
N ILE A 148 15.15 -6.89 -2.45
CA ILE A 148 16.62 -6.86 -2.49
C ILE A 148 17.17 -8.24 -2.83
N ASP A 149 16.72 -9.29 -2.14
CA ASP A 149 17.18 -10.68 -2.32
C ASP A 149 16.86 -11.20 -3.73
N LYS A 150 15.76 -10.71 -4.30
CA LYS A 150 15.32 -11.05 -5.67
C LYS A 150 15.92 -10.14 -6.75
N HIS A 151 16.81 -9.22 -6.39
CA HIS A 151 17.43 -8.25 -7.30
C HIS A 151 16.41 -7.43 -8.11
N VAL A 152 15.26 -7.13 -7.50
CA VAL A 152 14.22 -6.35 -8.15
C VAL A 152 14.67 -4.89 -8.29
N ASN A 153 14.48 -4.30 -9.47
CA ASN A 153 14.72 -2.88 -9.70
C ASN A 153 13.50 -2.14 -10.28
N GLU A 154 12.47 -2.87 -10.70
CA GLU A 154 11.28 -2.31 -11.32
C GLU A 154 10.01 -2.93 -10.71
N LEU A 155 9.05 -2.08 -10.35
CA LEU A 155 7.81 -2.46 -9.68
C LEU A 155 6.59 -2.05 -10.50
N TYR A 156 5.68 -2.99 -10.67
CA TYR A 156 4.35 -2.76 -11.23
C TYR A 156 3.33 -2.89 -10.10
N LEU A 157 2.59 -1.82 -9.81
CA LEU A 157 1.68 -1.75 -8.66
C LEU A 157 0.23 -1.89 -9.10
N VAL A 158 -0.50 -2.80 -8.45
CA VAL A 158 -1.93 -3.05 -8.63
C VAL A 158 -2.65 -3.12 -7.28
N GLY A 159 -3.96 -2.90 -7.26
CA GLY A 159 -4.77 -3.06 -6.05
C GLY A 159 -5.46 -1.80 -5.55
N VAL A 160 -5.59 -1.64 -4.21
CA VAL A 160 -6.34 -0.56 -3.55
C VAL A 160 -5.56 0.02 -2.35
N ASP A 161 -5.74 1.28 -1.93
CA ASP A 161 -6.42 2.39 -2.61
C ASP A 161 -5.41 3.20 -3.43
N ALA A 162 -5.75 3.50 -4.68
CA ALA A 162 -4.86 4.23 -5.58
C ALA A 162 -4.46 5.61 -5.03
N ALA A 163 -5.38 6.32 -4.34
CA ALA A 163 -5.06 7.64 -3.78
C ALA A 163 -4.14 7.60 -2.55
N TYR A 164 -3.96 6.42 -1.93
CA TYR A 164 -3.24 6.25 -0.67
C TYR A 164 -2.17 5.16 -0.74
N CYS A 165 -2.51 3.90 -0.54
CA CYS A 165 -1.54 2.82 -0.42
C CYS A 165 -0.67 2.65 -1.65
N ILE A 166 -1.27 2.67 -2.85
CA ILE A 166 -0.52 2.61 -4.11
C ILE A 166 0.39 3.85 -4.25
N TYR A 167 -0.17 5.06 -4.05
CA TYR A 167 0.56 6.31 -4.18
C TYR A 167 1.78 6.39 -3.24
N TYR A 168 1.59 6.09 -1.94
CA TYR A 168 2.68 6.18 -0.97
C TYR A 168 3.71 5.07 -1.15
N THR A 169 3.30 3.87 -1.59
CA THR A 169 4.23 2.80 -1.96
C THR A 169 5.04 3.17 -3.20
N ALA A 170 4.42 3.77 -4.22
CA ALA A 170 5.14 4.26 -5.39
C ALA A 170 6.19 5.32 -5.01
N LEU A 171 5.84 6.28 -4.15
CA LEU A 171 6.81 7.27 -3.64
C LEU A 171 7.91 6.61 -2.79
N GLY A 172 7.60 5.62 -1.97
CA GLY A 172 8.58 4.84 -1.20
C GLY A 172 9.57 4.09 -2.09
N ALA A 173 9.07 3.56 -3.21
CA ALA A 173 9.88 2.94 -4.26
C ALA A 173 10.83 3.94 -4.93
N LEU A 174 10.29 5.08 -5.40
CA LEU A 174 11.09 6.16 -6.00
C LEU A 174 12.17 6.68 -5.04
N ASN A 175 11.84 6.81 -3.74
CA ASN A 175 12.81 7.21 -2.71
C ASN A 175 14.01 6.25 -2.64
N ARG A 176 13.84 4.98 -3.03
CA ARG A 176 14.85 3.92 -3.02
C ARG A 176 15.51 3.69 -4.38
N GLY A 177 15.04 4.38 -5.41
CA GLY A 177 15.59 4.29 -6.76
C GLY A 177 15.03 3.16 -7.61
N TYR A 178 13.91 2.54 -7.19
CA TYR A 178 13.16 1.64 -8.07
C TYR A 178 12.54 2.42 -9.22
N LYS A 179 12.48 1.81 -10.40
CA LYS A 179 11.50 2.18 -11.43
C LYS A 179 10.13 1.72 -10.94
N VAL A 180 9.10 2.54 -11.15
CA VAL A 180 7.75 2.18 -10.69
C VAL A 180 6.71 2.63 -11.69
N ALA A 181 5.86 1.68 -12.07
CA ALA A 181 4.67 1.91 -12.86
C ALA A 181 3.41 1.48 -12.08
N VAL A 182 2.31 2.21 -12.26
CA VAL A 182 1.00 1.86 -11.73
C VAL A 182 0.11 1.43 -12.89
N ILE A 183 -0.56 0.28 -12.74
CA ILE A 183 -1.44 -0.25 -13.77
C ILE A 183 -2.83 0.38 -13.61
N ALA A 184 -3.18 1.32 -14.50
CA ALA A 184 -4.33 2.21 -14.35
C ALA A 184 -5.68 1.49 -14.23
N ASP A 185 -5.87 0.42 -14.98
CA ASP A 185 -7.09 -0.40 -15.02
C ASP A 185 -7.10 -1.55 -13.99
N ALA A 186 -5.98 -1.75 -13.28
CA ALA A 186 -5.82 -2.70 -12.18
C ALA A 186 -5.76 -2.04 -10.80
N VAL A 187 -6.08 -0.76 -10.69
CA VAL A 187 -6.17 -0.03 -9.42
C VAL A 187 -7.52 0.66 -9.25
N MET A 188 -7.94 0.84 -8.01
CA MET A 188 -9.18 1.54 -7.70
C MET A 188 -9.02 2.48 -6.51
N SER A 189 -9.86 3.53 -6.46
CA SER A 189 -9.94 4.47 -5.34
C SER A 189 -11.35 5.00 -5.13
N ARG A 190 -11.61 5.53 -3.93
CA ARG A 190 -12.79 6.36 -3.65
C ARG A 190 -12.67 7.76 -4.24
N LYS A 191 -11.46 8.21 -4.53
CA LYS A 191 -11.20 9.49 -5.19
C LYS A 191 -11.44 9.37 -6.68
N LYS A 192 -11.69 10.48 -7.34
CA LYS A 192 -11.82 10.53 -8.79
C LYS A 192 -10.51 10.08 -9.44
N MET A 193 -10.54 9.01 -10.25
CA MET A 193 -9.32 8.40 -10.80
C MET A 193 -8.52 9.37 -11.66
N ALA A 194 -9.16 10.25 -12.42
CA ALA A 194 -8.45 11.25 -13.21
C ALA A 194 -7.53 12.13 -12.35
N ASP A 195 -7.99 12.59 -11.18
CA ASP A 195 -7.20 13.42 -10.26
C ASP A 195 -6.06 12.61 -9.62
N VAL A 196 -6.30 11.32 -9.37
CA VAL A 196 -5.28 10.40 -8.82
C VAL A 196 -4.17 10.16 -9.83
N LEU A 197 -4.51 9.85 -11.08
CA LEU A 197 -3.54 9.59 -12.15
C LEU A 197 -2.74 10.84 -12.50
N GLU A 198 -3.38 12.01 -12.51
CA GLU A 198 -2.69 13.29 -12.68
C GLU A 198 -1.68 13.56 -11.54
N ARG A 199 -2.04 13.20 -10.30
CA ARG A 199 -1.12 13.28 -9.16
C ARG A 199 0.08 12.36 -9.33
N TYR A 200 -0.08 11.18 -9.92
CA TYR A 200 1.01 10.26 -10.23
C TYR A 200 1.98 10.88 -11.23
N LYS A 201 1.48 11.38 -12.36
CA LYS A 201 2.27 12.03 -13.41
C LYS A 201 3.12 13.17 -12.84
N ARG A 202 2.52 14.04 -12.00
CA ARG A 202 3.25 15.15 -11.35
C ARG A 202 4.38 14.70 -10.41
N LYS A 203 4.40 13.45 -9.99
CA LYS A 203 5.43 12.86 -9.12
C LYS A 203 6.42 11.95 -9.87
N GLY A 204 6.31 11.87 -11.19
CA GLY A 204 7.17 11.02 -12.00
C GLY A 204 6.89 9.52 -11.81
N ILE A 205 5.66 9.18 -11.34
CA ILE A 205 5.20 7.80 -11.28
C ILE A 205 4.62 7.48 -12.66
N GLU A 206 5.15 6.45 -13.30
CA GLU A 206 4.67 5.98 -14.58
C GLU A 206 3.26 5.38 -14.42
N VAL A 207 2.42 5.57 -15.43
CA VAL A 207 1.07 5.01 -15.47
C VAL A 207 0.91 4.31 -16.81
N VAL A 208 0.67 3.01 -16.74
CA VAL A 208 0.45 2.15 -17.93
C VAL A 208 -0.85 1.39 -17.78
N THR A 209 -1.33 0.79 -18.85
CA THR A 209 -2.47 -0.13 -18.84
C THR A 209 -2.01 -1.57 -18.68
N SER A 210 -2.93 -2.46 -18.34
CA SER A 210 -2.65 -3.90 -18.30
C SER A 210 -2.23 -4.42 -19.68
N GLU A 211 -2.83 -3.93 -20.77
CA GLU A 211 -2.51 -4.30 -22.13
C GLU A 211 -1.06 -3.90 -22.50
N GLU A 212 -0.64 -2.67 -22.14
CA GLU A 212 0.72 -2.22 -22.34
C GLU A 212 1.72 -3.10 -21.59
N LEU A 213 1.46 -3.42 -20.31
CA LEU A 213 2.33 -4.34 -19.56
C LEU A 213 2.39 -5.72 -20.20
N LEU A 214 1.24 -6.30 -20.59
CA LEU A 214 1.16 -7.61 -21.23
C LEU A 214 1.93 -7.69 -22.57
N SER A 215 2.10 -6.56 -23.25
CA SER A 215 2.89 -6.48 -24.47
C SER A 215 4.41 -6.36 -24.24
N MET A 216 4.83 -6.01 -23.01
CA MET A 216 6.25 -5.79 -22.62
C MET A 216 6.90 -7.02 -21.95
N VAL A 217 6.10 -8.08 -21.66
CA VAL A 217 6.54 -9.24 -20.85
C VAL A 217 6.25 -10.60 -21.55
#